data_9af016a0dc238e7ddf713c74d5de52b3
#
_entry.id   9af016a0dc238e7ddf713c74d5de52b3
#
_cell.length_a   1.000
_cell.length_b   1.000
_cell.length_c   1.000
_cell.angle_alpha   90.00
_cell.angle_beta   90.00
_cell.angle_gamma   90.00
#
_symmetry.space_group_name_H-M   'P 1'
#
loop_
_entity.id
_entity.type
_entity.pdbx_description
1 polymer ?
#
loop_
_entity_poly.entity_id
_entity_poly.type
_entity_poly.pdbx_seq_one_letter_code
_entity_poly.pdbx_strand_id
1 'polypeptide(L)'
;MKSLGCLLQLLVLAVYMTVAFVPAKSEPSRPVSAQPADPDPWLASETISPSDFAKQLQAKSDPSLKIIYVGVRTLYSGAHIPGAVFHGSGSTPQGIDELKKFAAALPKNSHILIYCGCCPLERCPNLRPAYSALHDLGFTNLKVLILPTSFAADWIEKGYPVEKGS
;
A
#
# COMPACT_ATOMS: atom_id res chain seq x y z
N MET A 1 48.46 70.52 -23.65
CA MET A 1 47.50 71.59 -23.99
C MET A 1 46.09 71.05 -23.68
N LYS A 2 45.48 71.71 -22.73
CA LYS A 2 44.07 72.03 -22.57
C LYS A 2 43.17 70.83 -22.51
N SER A 3 42.57 70.41 -21.42
CA SER A 3 41.60 71.16 -20.60
C SER A 3 40.18 70.73 -20.99
N LEU A 4 39.42 70.63 -19.94
CA LEU A 4 37.96 70.60 -19.89
C LEU A 4 37.42 69.16 -19.72
N GLY A 5 37.04 68.73 -18.59
CA GLY A 5 36.11 69.39 -17.65
C GLY A 5 34.69 69.18 -18.12
N CYS A 6 34.16 68.09 -17.74
CA CYS A 6 32.70 68.05 -17.75
C CYS A 6 32.23 67.29 -16.51
N LEU A 7 31.84 68.13 -15.57
CA LEU A 7 30.94 67.64 -14.48
C LEU A 7 29.69 67.09 -15.14
N LEU A 8 29.49 65.85 -15.04
CA LEU A 8 28.18 65.31 -15.34
C LEU A 8 27.58 64.68 -14.09
N GLN A 9 26.63 65.39 -13.63
CA GLN A 9 25.75 65.20 -12.51
C GLN A 9 25.36 63.74 -12.30
N LEU A 10 25.73 63.31 -11.12
CA LEU A 10 25.15 62.13 -10.50
C LEU A 10 23.66 62.39 -10.19
N LEU A 11 22.80 62.02 -11.11
CA LEU A 11 21.41 61.84 -10.81
C LEU A 11 21.23 60.41 -10.30
N VAL A 12 21.37 60.24 -8.98
CA VAL A 12 20.95 59.03 -8.27
C VAL A 12 19.45 59.02 -8.26
N LEU A 13 18.90 58.32 -9.22
CA LEU A 13 17.50 57.91 -9.17
C LEU A 13 17.39 56.78 -8.16
N ALA A 14 17.10 57.16 -6.93
CA ALA A 14 16.66 56.21 -5.90
C ALA A 14 15.27 55.68 -6.28
N VAL A 15 15.25 54.60 -7.03
CA VAL A 15 14.05 53.84 -7.21
C VAL A 15 13.76 53.11 -5.90
N TYR A 16 12.94 53.70 -5.07
CA TYR A 16 12.35 53.02 -3.93
C TYR A 16 11.45 51.94 -4.43
N MET A 17 11.98 50.71 -4.55
CA MET A 17 11.13 49.50 -4.64
C MET A 17 10.46 49.34 -3.28
N THR A 18 9.26 49.85 -3.16
CA THR A 18 8.34 49.47 -2.10
C THR A 18 7.90 48.03 -2.35
N VAL A 19 8.65 47.11 -1.77
CA VAL A 19 8.20 45.72 -1.69
C VAL A 19 6.98 45.73 -0.79
N ALA A 20 5.81 45.70 -1.40
CA ALA A 20 4.57 45.47 -0.67
C ALA A 20 4.64 44.09 -0.02
N PHE A 21 4.89 44.06 1.26
CA PHE A 21 4.76 42.84 2.08
C PHE A 21 3.29 42.50 2.13
N VAL A 22 2.87 41.57 1.23
CA VAL A 22 1.54 40.96 1.29
C VAL A 22 1.62 39.93 2.40
N PRO A 23 0.92 40.12 3.54
CA PRO A 23 0.85 39.09 4.54
C PRO A 23 0.18 37.86 3.90
N ALA A 24 0.93 36.75 3.83
CA ALA A 24 0.38 35.46 3.43
C ALA A 24 -0.71 35.11 4.46
N LYS A 25 -1.94 35.20 4.03
CA LYS A 25 -3.10 34.79 4.80
C LYS A 25 -2.95 33.27 4.93
N SER A 26 -2.51 32.82 6.10
CA SER A 26 -2.50 31.40 6.44
C SER A 26 -3.95 30.91 6.39
N GLU A 27 -4.31 30.21 5.31
CA GLU A 27 -5.56 29.47 5.27
C GLU A 27 -5.50 28.43 6.39
N PRO A 28 -6.54 28.37 7.25
CA PRO A 28 -6.62 27.30 8.23
C PRO A 28 -6.65 25.98 7.44
N SER A 29 -5.69 25.11 7.74
CA SER A 29 -5.63 23.75 7.20
C SER A 29 -7.01 23.13 7.39
N ARG A 30 -7.74 22.89 6.31
CA ARG A 30 -8.98 22.12 6.37
C ARG A 30 -8.65 20.81 7.05
N PRO A 31 -9.40 20.39 8.08
CA PRO A 31 -9.25 19.04 8.58
C PRO A 31 -9.43 18.11 7.38
N VAL A 32 -8.45 17.28 7.13
CA VAL A 32 -8.58 16.17 6.17
C VAL A 32 -9.72 15.33 6.72
N SER A 33 -10.92 15.55 6.20
CA SER A 33 -12.05 14.68 6.49
C SER A 33 -11.61 13.30 6.03
N ALA A 34 -11.45 12.39 6.99
CA ALA A 34 -11.24 10.98 6.67
C ALA A 34 -12.45 10.58 5.81
N GLN A 35 -12.21 10.40 4.50
CA GLN A 35 -13.22 9.79 3.65
C GLN A 35 -13.55 8.43 4.26
N PRO A 36 -14.84 8.07 4.39
CA PRO A 36 -15.20 6.72 4.75
C PRO A 36 -14.43 5.78 3.81
N ALA A 37 -13.73 4.81 4.36
CA ALA A 37 -13.09 3.79 3.54
C ALA A 37 -14.19 3.17 2.66
N ASP A 38 -13.90 2.99 1.36
CA ASP A 38 -14.79 2.25 0.49
C ASP A 38 -15.11 0.90 1.14
N PRO A 39 -16.37 0.43 1.06
CA PRO A 39 -16.74 -0.85 1.65
C PRO A 39 -15.82 -1.94 1.11
N ASP A 40 -15.44 -2.87 1.96
CA ASP A 40 -14.61 -3.99 1.56
C ASP A 40 -15.29 -4.78 0.43
N PRO A 41 -14.55 -5.17 -0.63
CA PRO A 41 -15.13 -5.87 -1.78
C PRO A 41 -15.45 -7.34 -1.49
N TRP A 42 -15.08 -7.86 -0.33
CA TRP A 42 -15.30 -9.25 0.10
C TRP A 42 -16.43 -9.37 1.10
N LEU A 43 -17.04 -10.56 1.15
CA LEU A 43 -18.04 -10.90 2.15
C LEU A 43 -17.37 -11.32 3.47
N ALA A 44 -18.12 -11.22 4.58
CA ALA A 44 -17.63 -11.72 5.87
C ALA A 44 -17.29 -13.22 5.84
N SER A 45 -18.01 -14.01 5.05
CA SER A 45 -17.74 -15.43 4.82
C SER A 45 -16.43 -15.71 4.07
N GLU A 46 -15.87 -14.71 3.41
CA GLU A 46 -14.60 -14.79 2.65
C GLU A 46 -13.42 -14.32 3.48
N THR A 47 -13.62 -14.04 4.74
CA THR A 47 -12.55 -13.64 5.66
C THR A 47 -12.14 -14.78 6.57
N ILE A 48 -10.90 -14.70 7.10
CA ILE A 48 -10.40 -15.60 8.12
C ILE A 48 -9.56 -14.84 9.14
N SER A 49 -9.69 -15.21 10.42
CA SER A 49 -8.88 -14.62 11.48
C SER A 49 -7.45 -15.18 11.46
N PRO A 50 -6.44 -14.43 12.01
CA PRO A 50 -5.08 -14.94 12.14
C PRO A 50 -5.00 -16.24 12.94
N SER A 51 -5.74 -16.33 14.05
CA SER A 51 -5.74 -17.52 14.90
C SER A 51 -6.30 -18.76 14.20
N ASP A 52 -7.38 -18.61 13.43
CA ASP A 52 -7.98 -19.74 12.75
C ASP A 52 -7.15 -20.17 11.55
N PHE A 53 -6.57 -19.21 10.84
CA PHE A 53 -5.67 -19.55 9.74
C PHE A 53 -4.37 -20.21 10.26
N ALA A 54 -3.79 -19.76 11.38
CA ALA A 54 -2.64 -20.41 11.97
C ALA A 54 -2.91 -21.87 12.33
N LYS A 55 -4.10 -22.18 12.87
CA LYS A 55 -4.53 -23.58 13.13
C LYS A 55 -4.62 -24.40 11.85
N GLN A 56 -5.23 -23.83 10.78
CA GLN A 56 -5.34 -24.52 9.49
C GLN A 56 -3.96 -24.79 8.88
N LEU A 57 -3.04 -23.84 8.97
CA LEU A 57 -1.67 -23.96 8.48
C LEU A 57 -0.91 -25.07 9.22
N GLN A 58 -1.00 -25.12 10.56
CA GLN A 58 -0.39 -26.16 11.39
C GLN A 58 -0.97 -27.55 11.12
N ALA A 59 -2.27 -27.62 10.93
CA ALA A 59 -2.97 -28.88 10.61
C ALA A 59 -2.75 -29.34 9.16
N LYS A 60 -2.13 -28.52 8.31
CA LYS A 60 -2.00 -28.77 6.85
C LYS A 60 -3.31 -29.18 6.20
N SER A 61 -4.40 -28.54 6.62
CA SER A 61 -5.77 -28.94 6.28
C SER A 61 -6.09 -28.78 4.79
N ASP A 62 -5.37 -27.90 4.08
CA ASP A 62 -5.51 -27.73 2.65
C ASP A 62 -4.14 -27.59 1.95
N PRO A 63 -3.58 -28.70 1.46
CA PRO A 63 -2.29 -28.69 0.76
C PRO A 63 -2.35 -28.01 -0.62
N SER A 64 -3.55 -27.76 -1.16
CA SER A 64 -3.75 -27.09 -2.45
C SER A 64 -3.84 -25.57 -2.32
N LEU A 65 -3.98 -25.04 -1.10
CA LEU A 65 -4.15 -23.62 -0.84
C LEU A 65 -2.96 -22.80 -1.40
N LYS A 66 -3.28 -21.77 -2.15
CA LYS A 66 -2.33 -20.76 -2.62
C LYS A 66 -2.38 -19.56 -1.70
N ILE A 67 -1.30 -19.31 -0.97
CA ILE A 67 -1.16 -18.18 -0.06
C ILE A 67 -0.40 -17.08 -0.82
N ILE A 68 -1.03 -15.92 -1.03
CA ILE A 68 -0.44 -14.83 -1.82
C ILE A 68 -0.29 -13.60 -0.94
N TYR A 69 0.93 -13.14 -0.80
CA TYR A 69 1.22 -11.84 -0.18
C TYR A 69 1.14 -10.74 -1.24
N VAL A 70 0.33 -9.71 -0.98
CA VAL A 70 0.07 -8.62 -1.92
C VAL A 70 0.59 -7.26 -1.46
N GLY A 71 1.43 -7.23 -0.43
CA GLY A 71 2.03 -6.02 0.11
C GLY A 71 3.35 -5.63 -0.57
N VAL A 72 4.29 -5.11 0.20
CA VAL A 72 5.60 -4.64 -0.29
C VAL A 72 6.66 -5.74 -0.22
N ARG A 73 7.42 -5.92 -1.29
CA ARG A 73 8.44 -7.00 -1.39
C ARG A 73 9.43 -7.03 -0.22
N THR A 74 9.89 -5.87 0.26
CA THR A 74 10.84 -5.81 1.37
C THR A 74 10.29 -6.39 2.67
N LEU A 75 8.99 -6.22 2.93
CA LEU A 75 8.34 -6.84 4.09
C LEU A 75 8.15 -8.34 3.90
N TYR A 76 7.79 -8.78 2.70
CA TYR A 76 7.72 -10.20 2.35
C TYR A 76 9.07 -10.89 2.61
N SER A 77 10.17 -10.34 2.08
CA SER A 77 11.51 -10.91 2.30
C SER A 77 11.94 -10.88 3.76
N GLY A 78 11.46 -9.93 4.55
CA GLY A 78 11.74 -9.85 5.98
C GLY A 78 11.05 -10.95 6.79
N ALA A 79 9.77 -11.16 6.54
CA ALA A 79 8.97 -12.23 7.14
C ALA A 79 7.64 -12.40 6.38
N HIS A 80 7.25 -13.64 6.11
CA HIS A 80 5.97 -13.99 5.49
C HIS A 80 5.43 -15.31 6.05
N ILE A 81 4.18 -15.62 5.75
CA ILE A 81 3.55 -16.89 6.12
C ILE A 81 4.21 -18.03 5.33
N PRO A 82 4.54 -19.18 5.96
CA PRO A 82 5.12 -20.32 5.27
C PRO A 82 4.35 -20.74 4.04
N GLY A 83 5.07 -20.93 2.93
CA GLY A 83 4.48 -21.28 1.63
C GLY A 83 3.77 -20.14 0.91
N ALA A 84 3.78 -18.92 1.43
CA ALA A 84 3.27 -17.76 0.71
C ALA A 84 4.19 -17.39 -0.46
N VAL A 85 3.56 -16.87 -1.53
CA VAL A 85 4.27 -16.35 -2.71
C VAL A 85 3.99 -14.86 -2.89
N PHE A 86 4.91 -14.15 -3.52
CA PHE A 86 4.77 -12.73 -3.85
C PHE A 86 4.75 -12.55 -5.38
N HIS A 87 3.66 -11.99 -5.87
CA HIS A 87 3.48 -11.69 -7.30
C HIS A 87 2.99 -10.26 -7.51
N GLY A 88 3.70 -9.31 -6.91
CA GLY A 88 3.44 -7.89 -7.07
C GLY A 88 2.67 -7.25 -5.91
N SER A 89 2.83 -5.93 -5.79
CA SER A 89 2.12 -5.11 -4.81
C SER A 89 0.74 -4.73 -5.35
N GLY A 90 -0.31 -4.98 -4.57
CA GLY A 90 -1.69 -4.67 -4.96
C GLY A 90 -1.98 -3.18 -5.16
N SER A 91 -1.13 -2.29 -4.66
CA SER A 91 -1.30 -0.84 -4.79
C SER A 91 -0.76 -0.25 -6.10
N THR A 92 -0.13 -1.07 -6.95
CA THR A 92 0.48 -0.58 -8.20
C THR A 92 -0.11 -1.31 -9.41
N PRO A 93 -0.33 -0.62 -10.53
CA PRO A 93 -0.79 -1.26 -11.77
C PRO A 93 0.10 -2.42 -12.19
N GLN A 94 1.41 -2.24 -12.14
CA GLN A 94 2.38 -3.29 -12.47
C GLN A 94 2.23 -4.51 -11.55
N GLY A 95 2.08 -4.30 -10.23
CA GLY A 95 1.90 -5.40 -9.28
C GLY A 95 0.59 -6.14 -9.48
N ILE A 96 -0.48 -5.45 -9.85
CA ILE A 96 -1.75 -6.08 -10.24
C ILE A 96 -1.58 -6.91 -11.53
N ASP A 97 -0.82 -6.41 -12.51
CA ASP A 97 -0.56 -7.16 -13.74
C ASP A 97 0.29 -8.43 -13.47
N GLU A 98 1.28 -8.35 -12.60
CA GLU A 98 2.06 -9.52 -12.15
C GLU A 98 1.18 -10.55 -11.43
N LEU A 99 0.31 -10.09 -10.53
CA LEU A 99 -0.66 -10.95 -9.85
C LEU A 99 -1.61 -11.63 -10.84
N LYS A 100 -2.19 -10.88 -11.78
CA LYS A 100 -3.07 -11.42 -12.81
C LYS A 100 -2.37 -12.44 -13.69
N LYS A 101 -1.13 -12.17 -14.09
CA LYS A 101 -0.31 -13.09 -14.88
C LYS A 101 -0.06 -14.42 -14.16
N PHE A 102 0.28 -14.35 -12.88
CA PHE A 102 0.42 -15.54 -12.04
C PHE A 102 -0.92 -16.30 -11.92
N ALA A 103 -1.98 -15.60 -11.59
CA ALA A 103 -3.29 -16.19 -11.39
C ALA A 103 -3.90 -16.79 -12.67
N ALA A 104 -3.56 -16.28 -13.85
CA ALA A 104 -4.03 -16.81 -15.12
C ALA A 104 -3.65 -18.29 -15.35
N ALA A 105 -2.56 -18.77 -14.73
CA ALA A 105 -2.12 -20.16 -14.80
C ALA A 105 -2.85 -21.09 -13.80
N LEU A 106 -3.66 -20.55 -12.89
CA LEU A 106 -4.36 -21.32 -11.87
C LEU A 106 -5.78 -21.71 -12.33
N PRO A 107 -6.26 -22.91 -11.97
CA PRO A 107 -7.67 -23.25 -12.10
C PRO A 107 -8.57 -22.26 -11.37
N LYS A 108 -9.72 -21.90 -11.93
CA LYS A 108 -10.63 -20.91 -11.35
C LYS A 108 -11.27 -21.34 -10.02
N ASN A 109 -11.29 -22.61 -9.74
CA ASN A 109 -11.72 -23.19 -8.46
C ASN A 109 -10.58 -23.35 -7.44
N SER A 110 -9.39 -22.83 -7.71
CA SER A 110 -8.29 -22.86 -6.75
C SER A 110 -8.66 -22.15 -5.45
N HIS A 111 -8.25 -22.73 -4.33
CA HIS A 111 -8.34 -22.09 -3.04
C HIS A 111 -7.21 -21.06 -2.90
N ILE A 112 -7.56 -19.81 -2.76
CA ILE A 112 -6.60 -18.71 -2.68
C ILE A 112 -6.86 -17.94 -1.40
N LEU A 113 -5.80 -17.72 -0.62
CA LEU A 113 -5.79 -16.79 0.49
C LEU A 113 -4.86 -15.64 0.17
N ILE A 114 -5.37 -14.42 0.29
CA ILE A 114 -4.55 -13.20 0.13
C ILE A 114 -4.37 -12.47 1.46
N TYR A 115 -3.22 -11.86 1.64
CA TYR A 115 -2.94 -11.01 2.80
C TYR A 115 -1.92 -9.93 2.48
N CYS A 116 -1.91 -8.88 3.30
CA CYS A 116 -0.93 -7.79 3.21
C CYS A 116 -0.24 -7.57 4.56
N GLY A 117 -0.86 -6.83 5.49
CA GLY A 117 -0.29 -6.54 6.80
C GLY A 117 0.85 -5.51 6.82
N CYS A 118 1.01 -4.72 5.75
CA CYS A 118 1.98 -3.62 5.73
C CYS A 118 1.52 -2.40 6.53
N CYS A 119 0.25 -2.31 6.87
CA CYS A 119 -0.42 -1.21 7.54
C CYS A 119 -1.77 -1.69 8.09
N PRO A 120 -2.46 -0.89 8.92
CA PRO A 120 -3.82 -1.21 9.35
C PRO A 120 -4.75 -1.49 8.17
N LEU A 121 -5.58 -2.53 8.29
CA LEU A 121 -6.47 -3.01 7.24
C LEU A 121 -7.32 -1.90 6.62
N GLU A 122 -7.86 -1.03 7.46
CA GLU A 122 -8.72 0.09 7.03
C GLU A 122 -8.05 1.00 6.00
N ARG A 123 -6.71 1.15 6.08
CA ARG A 123 -5.91 2.01 5.23
C ARG A 123 -5.01 1.23 4.26
N CYS A 124 -5.22 -0.08 4.14
CA CYS A 124 -4.38 -0.91 3.29
C CYS A 124 -4.66 -0.65 1.80
N PRO A 125 -3.70 -0.10 1.04
CA PRO A 125 -3.91 0.20 -0.37
C PRO A 125 -3.77 -1.03 -1.27
N ASN A 126 -3.27 -2.16 -0.73
CA ASN A 126 -2.90 -3.33 -1.52
C ASN A 126 -4.02 -4.38 -1.61
N LEU A 127 -4.75 -4.58 -0.51
CA LEU A 127 -5.59 -5.77 -0.36
C LEU A 127 -6.85 -5.70 -1.23
N ARG A 128 -7.55 -4.56 -1.20
CA ARG A 128 -8.80 -4.36 -1.97
C ARG A 128 -8.59 -4.49 -3.47
N PRO A 129 -7.62 -3.79 -4.11
CA PRO A 129 -7.40 -3.96 -5.55
C PRO A 129 -6.95 -5.36 -5.94
N ALA A 130 -6.14 -6.02 -5.09
CA ALA A 130 -5.70 -7.39 -5.35
C ALA A 130 -6.87 -8.39 -5.28
N TYR A 131 -7.75 -8.26 -4.28
CA TYR A 131 -8.96 -9.06 -4.19
C TYR A 131 -9.85 -8.87 -5.43
N SER A 132 -10.18 -7.62 -5.78
CA SER A 132 -11.02 -7.31 -6.94
C SER A 132 -10.41 -7.88 -8.23
N ALA A 133 -9.09 -7.76 -8.40
CA ALA A 133 -8.41 -8.29 -9.58
C ALA A 133 -8.53 -9.83 -9.71
N LEU A 134 -8.47 -10.57 -8.60
CA LEU A 134 -8.66 -12.02 -8.60
C LEU A 134 -10.14 -12.39 -8.79
N HIS A 135 -11.05 -11.69 -8.14
CA HIS A 135 -12.49 -11.88 -8.29
C HIS A 135 -12.93 -11.65 -9.75
N ASP A 136 -12.47 -10.57 -10.38
CA ASP A 136 -12.77 -10.24 -11.79
C ASP A 136 -12.20 -11.27 -12.78
N LEU A 137 -11.14 -11.99 -12.39
CA LEU A 137 -10.63 -13.13 -13.14
C LEU A 137 -11.49 -14.40 -12.97
N GLY A 138 -12.53 -14.36 -12.15
CA GLY A 138 -13.47 -15.46 -11.93
C GLY A 138 -13.05 -16.47 -10.86
N PHE A 139 -12.16 -16.12 -9.95
CA PHE A 139 -11.88 -16.96 -8.78
C PHE A 139 -13.02 -16.86 -7.77
N THR A 140 -13.58 -17.99 -7.36
CA THR A 140 -14.74 -18.07 -6.45
C THR A 140 -14.37 -18.53 -5.04
N ASN A 141 -13.20 -19.13 -4.87
CA ASN A 141 -12.71 -19.64 -3.58
C ASN A 141 -11.60 -18.73 -3.02
N LEU A 142 -11.93 -17.44 -2.87
CA LEU A 142 -11.04 -16.44 -2.31
C LEU A 142 -11.26 -16.32 -0.80
N LYS A 143 -10.15 -16.17 -0.05
CA LYS A 143 -10.15 -15.82 1.36
C LYS A 143 -9.22 -14.65 1.59
N VAL A 144 -9.61 -13.79 2.50
CA VAL A 144 -8.82 -12.64 2.96
C VAL A 144 -8.42 -12.87 4.41
N LEU A 145 -7.13 -12.93 4.67
CA LEU A 145 -6.63 -12.95 6.05
C LEU A 145 -6.72 -11.54 6.64
N ILE A 146 -7.52 -11.42 7.68
CA ILE A 146 -7.76 -10.13 8.34
C ILE A 146 -6.63 -9.83 9.33
N LEU A 147 -5.81 -8.85 9.03
CA LEU A 147 -4.76 -8.32 9.90
C LEU A 147 -5.12 -6.87 10.26
N PRO A 148 -5.82 -6.66 11.38
CA PRO A 148 -6.36 -5.33 11.71
C PRO A 148 -5.28 -4.27 11.85
N THR A 149 -4.14 -4.61 12.44
CA THR A 149 -3.05 -3.67 12.75
C THR A 149 -1.89 -3.79 11.77
N SER A 150 -1.24 -4.96 11.75
CA SER A 150 -0.12 -5.27 10.86
C SER A 150 0.25 -6.75 10.94
N PHE A 151 1.06 -7.22 9.99
CA PHE A 151 1.61 -8.59 10.05
C PHE A 151 2.47 -8.82 11.30
N ALA A 152 3.22 -7.81 11.75
CA ALA A 152 4.00 -7.92 12.97
C ALA A 152 3.12 -8.15 14.20
N ALA A 153 2.14 -7.26 14.42
CA ALA A 153 1.31 -7.29 15.64
C ALA A 153 0.30 -8.45 15.65
N ASP A 154 -0.30 -8.76 14.49
CA ASP A 154 -1.41 -9.70 14.40
C ASP A 154 -0.98 -11.12 14.06
N TRP A 155 0.30 -11.32 13.65
CA TRP A 155 0.85 -12.63 13.28
C TRP A 155 2.16 -12.95 14.03
N ILE A 156 3.23 -12.15 13.85
CA ILE A 156 4.55 -12.47 14.38
C ILE A 156 4.56 -12.44 15.92
N GLU A 157 4.05 -11.38 16.52
CA GLU A 157 3.98 -11.22 17.99
C GLU A 157 3.03 -12.22 18.66
N LYS A 158 2.15 -12.85 17.88
CA LYS A 158 1.30 -13.95 18.33
C LYS A 158 2.02 -15.30 18.30
N GLY A 159 3.25 -15.34 17.83
CA GLY A 159 4.05 -16.57 17.74
C GLY A 159 3.62 -17.52 16.61
N TYR A 160 2.89 -17.02 15.59
CA TYR A 160 2.49 -17.85 14.47
C TYR A 160 3.66 -18.08 13.50
N PRO A 161 3.62 -19.18 12.71
CA PRO A 161 4.75 -19.57 11.86
C PRO A 161 5.12 -18.52 10.82
N VAL A 162 6.41 -18.29 10.62
CA VAL A 162 6.96 -17.39 9.62
C VAL A 162 8.12 -18.01 8.86
N GLU A 163 8.29 -17.60 7.61
CA GLU A 163 9.47 -17.81 6.78
C GLU A 163 10.10 -16.48 6.43
N LYS A 164 11.36 -16.50 6.00
CA LYS A 164 12.15 -15.35 5.55
C LYS A 164 12.80 -15.67 4.20
N GLY A 165 13.09 -14.60 3.47
CA GLY A 165 13.70 -14.71 2.15
C GLY A 165 12.73 -14.47 1.01
N SER A 166 13.15 -14.76 -0.21
CA SER A 166 12.39 -14.50 -1.45
C SER A 166 11.83 -15.80 -2.01
#